data_29bcbb11515f6d185c5363c9654970ab
#
_entry.id   29bcbb11515f6d185c5363c9654970ab
#
_cell.length_a   1.000
_cell.length_b   1.000
_cell.length_c   1.000
_cell.angle_alpha   90.00
_cell.angle_beta   90.00
_cell.angle_gamma   90.00
#
_symmetry.space_group_name_H-M   'P 1'
#
loop_
_entity.id
_entity.type
_entity.pdbx_description
1 polymer ?
#
loop_
_entity_poly.entity_id
_entity_poly.type
_entity_poly.pdbx_seq_one_letter_code
_entity_poly.pdbx_strand_id
1 'polypeptide(L)'
;MAILVLGGAGYIGSHTARALVEAGRDVVVADNLETGFRAAVPAGARFYEGDIRDRAFLDKLFETEQIEGVIHFAANSQVGESMKKPLKYYDNNLCGTKTLLDSMVAHNVLRIVFSSTAATYGEPERVPILETDRTEPTNCYGETKLSMEKMMKWVSAAHGLRYVALRYFNACGAQPDASIGEAHNPETHLLPLILQVPNGQREAISIFGDDYPTPDGTCIRDYIHVCDLAQAHILALDYLLAGNGNNVFNLGNGVGFSVREVIETAREVTGHPIPAKVEPRRAGDPAQLIASSEKAKSVLGWKPQYDDLRTIIQTAWDWHRSHPHGYEK
;
A
#
# COMPACT_ATOMS: atom_id res chain seq x y z
N MET A 1 -13.33 -16.88 -14.32
CA MET A 1 -12.18 -17.20 -13.43
C MET A 1 -12.03 -16.06 -12.45
N ALA A 2 -11.67 -16.37 -11.22
CA ALA A 2 -11.64 -15.39 -10.15
C ALA A 2 -10.27 -14.71 -10.01
N ILE A 3 -10.28 -13.52 -9.40
CA ILE A 3 -9.07 -12.79 -8.99
C ILE A 3 -8.89 -12.98 -7.50
N LEU A 4 -7.72 -13.49 -7.10
CA LEU A 4 -7.38 -13.65 -5.68
C LEU A 4 -6.69 -12.38 -5.16
N VAL A 5 -7.28 -11.77 -4.13
CA VAL A 5 -6.72 -10.63 -3.40
C VAL A 5 -6.22 -11.12 -2.04
N LEU A 6 -4.91 -11.33 -1.92
CA LEU A 6 -4.25 -11.70 -0.66
C LEU A 6 -3.95 -10.47 0.19
N GLY A 7 -4.34 -10.49 1.46
CA GLY A 7 -4.34 -9.31 2.31
C GLY A 7 -5.52 -8.37 1.98
N GLY A 8 -6.60 -8.93 1.44
CA GLY A 8 -7.75 -8.17 0.97
C GLY A 8 -8.70 -7.68 2.07
N ALA A 9 -8.43 -7.98 3.33
CA ALA A 9 -9.10 -7.37 4.49
C ALA A 9 -8.30 -6.20 5.09
N GLY A 10 -7.08 -5.94 4.59
CA GLY A 10 -6.27 -4.77 4.93
C GLY A 10 -6.71 -3.51 4.19
N TYR A 11 -6.10 -2.37 4.52
CA TYR A 11 -6.48 -1.06 4.01
C TYR A 11 -6.51 -0.98 2.48
N ILE A 12 -5.38 -1.17 1.79
CA ILE A 12 -5.32 -1.06 0.32
C ILE A 12 -6.01 -2.26 -0.35
N GLY A 13 -5.88 -3.45 0.25
CA GLY A 13 -6.48 -4.69 -0.27
C GLY A 13 -8.00 -4.63 -0.32
N SER A 14 -8.66 -4.10 0.69
CA SER A 14 -10.13 -3.98 0.75
C SER A 14 -10.67 -3.00 -0.29
N HIS A 15 -9.99 -1.85 -0.49
CA HIS A 15 -10.34 -0.91 -1.55
C HIS A 15 -10.18 -1.53 -2.95
N THR A 16 -9.10 -2.32 -3.15
CA THR A 16 -8.88 -3.02 -4.41
C THR A 16 -9.90 -4.13 -4.64
N ALA A 17 -10.22 -4.92 -3.61
CA ALA A 17 -11.24 -5.97 -3.69
C ALA A 17 -12.63 -5.37 -4.00
N ARG A 18 -12.98 -4.24 -3.36
CA ARG A 18 -14.21 -3.51 -3.64
C ARG A 18 -14.26 -3.00 -5.08
N ALA A 19 -13.22 -2.33 -5.55
CA ALA A 19 -13.17 -1.81 -6.91
C ALA A 19 -13.27 -2.92 -7.97
N LEU A 20 -12.70 -4.10 -7.71
CA LEU A 20 -12.87 -5.29 -8.57
C LEU A 20 -14.31 -5.79 -8.59
N VAL A 21 -14.98 -5.88 -7.44
CA VAL A 21 -16.40 -6.27 -7.33
C VAL A 21 -17.30 -5.28 -8.07
N GLU A 22 -17.07 -3.98 -7.87
CA GLU A 22 -17.81 -2.91 -8.56
C GLU A 22 -17.59 -2.94 -10.08
N ALA A 23 -16.43 -3.38 -10.54
CA ALA A 23 -16.13 -3.63 -11.96
C ALA A 23 -16.73 -4.98 -12.49
N GLY A 24 -17.51 -5.70 -11.68
CA GLY A 24 -18.17 -6.96 -12.06
C GLY A 24 -17.20 -8.14 -12.16
N ARG A 25 -16.01 -8.05 -11.55
CA ARG A 25 -15.06 -9.18 -11.51
C ARG A 25 -15.46 -10.19 -10.44
N ASP A 26 -15.14 -11.43 -10.68
CA ASP A 26 -15.25 -12.51 -9.70
C ASP A 26 -14.06 -12.44 -8.74
N VAL A 27 -14.30 -12.21 -7.43
CA VAL A 27 -13.26 -11.87 -6.45
C VAL A 27 -13.24 -12.87 -5.29
N VAL A 28 -12.06 -13.36 -5.00
CA VAL A 28 -11.73 -14.13 -3.80
C VAL A 28 -10.77 -13.31 -2.94
N VAL A 29 -11.08 -13.15 -1.67
CA VAL A 29 -10.23 -12.50 -0.68
C VAL A 29 -9.68 -13.55 0.27
N ALA A 30 -8.38 -13.55 0.52
CA ALA A 30 -7.77 -14.34 1.59
C ALA A 30 -6.93 -13.44 2.51
N ASP A 31 -7.12 -13.60 3.82
CA ASP A 31 -6.48 -12.78 4.85
C ASP A 31 -6.44 -13.56 6.18
N ASN A 32 -5.39 -13.36 6.99
CA ASN A 32 -5.29 -13.98 8.31
C ASN A 32 -5.87 -13.12 9.44
N LEU A 33 -6.37 -11.92 9.09
CA LEU A 33 -6.95 -10.93 10.01
C LEU A 33 -6.01 -10.47 11.13
N GLU A 34 -4.68 -10.65 11.01
CA GLU A 34 -3.72 -10.15 12.00
C GLU A 34 -3.76 -8.60 12.06
N THR A 35 -3.86 -7.94 10.90
CA THR A 35 -3.95 -6.49 10.77
C THR A 35 -5.15 -6.03 9.94
N GLY A 36 -5.80 -6.94 9.24
CA GLY A 36 -7.00 -6.71 8.45
C GLY A 36 -8.29 -6.85 9.27
N PHE A 37 -9.39 -6.43 8.66
CA PHE A 37 -10.71 -6.45 9.29
C PHE A 37 -11.71 -7.17 8.40
N ARG A 38 -12.40 -8.18 8.95
CA ARG A 38 -13.44 -8.90 8.19
C ARG A 38 -14.52 -7.96 7.64
N ALA A 39 -14.86 -6.90 8.39
CA ALA A 39 -15.84 -5.89 8.00
C ALA A 39 -15.41 -5.04 6.78
N ALA A 40 -14.12 -4.99 6.45
CA ALA A 40 -13.62 -4.27 5.28
C ALA A 40 -13.78 -5.08 3.98
N VAL A 41 -14.06 -6.38 4.05
CA VAL A 41 -14.21 -7.24 2.87
C VAL A 41 -15.56 -6.99 2.20
N PRO A 42 -15.59 -6.66 0.89
CA PRO A 42 -16.83 -6.35 0.20
C PRO A 42 -17.76 -7.58 0.11
N ALA A 43 -19.08 -7.36 0.26
CA ALA A 43 -20.08 -8.43 0.28
C ALA A 43 -20.10 -9.29 -1.00
N GLY A 44 -19.65 -8.76 -2.14
CA GLY A 44 -19.57 -9.49 -3.41
C GLY A 44 -18.34 -10.40 -3.55
N ALA A 45 -17.41 -10.41 -2.58
CA ALA A 45 -16.22 -11.27 -2.61
C ALA A 45 -16.41 -12.52 -1.72
N ARG A 46 -15.90 -13.66 -2.19
CA ARG A 46 -15.74 -14.84 -1.32
C ARG A 46 -14.54 -14.64 -0.42
N PHE A 47 -14.70 -14.96 0.86
CA PHE A 47 -13.64 -14.77 1.86
C PHE A 47 -13.16 -16.09 2.43
N TYR A 48 -11.83 -16.23 2.50
CA TYR A 48 -11.12 -17.34 3.11
C TYR A 48 -10.17 -16.79 4.19
N GLU A 49 -10.38 -17.21 5.43
CA GLU A 49 -9.46 -16.88 6.52
C GLU A 49 -8.30 -17.87 6.52
N GLY A 50 -7.07 -17.35 6.41
CA GLY A 50 -5.87 -18.17 6.40
C GLY A 50 -4.60 -17.37 6.16
N ASP A 51 -3.46 -18.02 6.40
CA ASP A 51 -2.15 -17.40 6.36
C ASP A 51 -1.38 -17.78 5.09
N ILE A 52 -0.69 -16.83 4.48
CA ILE A 52 0.15 -17.08 3.29
C ILE A 52 1.34 -17.99 3.57
N ARG A 53 1.71 -18.18 4.82
CA ARG A 53 2.76 -19.11 5.26
C ARG A 53 2.28 -20.57 5.31
N ASP A 54 0.96 -20.78 5.33
CA ASP A 54 0.35 -22.11 5.33
C ASP A 54 0.18 -22.63 3.91
N ARG A 55 1.07 -23.53 3.50
CA ARG A 55 1.04 -24.16 2.18
C ARG A 55 -0.23 -24.96 1.95
N ALA A 56 -0.73 -25.68 2.93
CA ALA A 56 -1.92 -26.51 2.79
C ALA A 56 -3.19 -25.66 2.59
N PHE A 57 -3.27 -24.51 3.27
CA PHE A 57 -4.31 -23.51 3.05
C PHE A 57 -4.30 -22.99 1.62
N LEU A 58 -3.13 -22.56 1.11
CA LEU A 58 -2.99 -22.01 -0.25
C LEU A 58 -3.31 -23.05 -1.32
N ASP A 59 -2.79 -24.29 -1.18
CA ASP A 59 -3.07 -25.36 -2.13
C ASP A 59 -4.57 -25.67 -2.18
N LYS A 60 -5.24 -25.79 -1.03
CA LYS A 60 -6.68 -25.99 -0.95
C LYS A 60 -7.48 -24.83 -1.59
N LEU A 61 -7.03 -23.60 -1.41
CA LEU A 61 -7.67 -22.42 -2.01
C LEU A 61 -7.58 -22.49 -3.54
N PHE A 62 -6.39 -22.77 -4.11
CA PHE A 62 -6.20 -22.89 -5.55
C PHE A 62 -6.88 -24.15 -6.15
N GLU A 63 -7.10 -25.22 -5.38
CA GLU A 63 -7.90 -26.37 -5.80
C GLU A 63 -9.41 -26.06 -5.83
N THR A 64 -9.87 -25.20 -4.91
CA THR A 64 -11.29 -24.89 -4.74
C THR A 64 -11.73 -23.80 -5.74
N GLU A 65 -10.85 -22.81 -5.99
CA GLU A 65 -11.16 -21.62 -6.76
C GLU A 65 -10.38 -21.61 -8.10
N GLN A 66 -11.08 -21.33 -9.19
CA GLN A 66 -10.43 -21.14 -10.50
C GLN A 66 -9.81 -19.75 -10.60
N ILE A 67 -8.59 -19.60 -10.10
CA ILE A 67 -7.88 -18.31 -10.05
C ILE A 67 -7.14 -18.06 -11.36
N GLU A 68 -7.34 -16.87 -11.95
CA GLU A 68 -6.61 -16.44 -13.17
C GLU A 68 -5.43 -15.50 -12.87
N GLY A 69 -5.45 -14.85 -11.73
CA GLY A 69 -4.39 -13.95 -11.28
C GLY A 69 -4.50 -13.59 -9.81
N VAL A 70 -3.37 -13.18 -9.23
CA VAL A 70 -3.24 -12.84 -7.81
C VAL A 70 -2.86 -11.37 -7.68
N ILE A 71 -3.49 -10.65 -6.75
CA ILE A 71 -3.03 -9.34 -6.27
C ILE A 71 -2.58 -9.53 -4.83
N HIS A 72 -1.31 -9.26 -4.54
CA HIS A 72 -0.67 -9.61 -3.28
C HIS A 72 -0.35 -8.37 -2.44
N PHE A 73 -1.17 -8.14 -1.42
CA PHE A 73 -0.98 -7.12 -0.38
C PHE A 73 -0.49 -7.69 0.95
N ALA A 74 -0.71 -8.98 1.21
CA ALA A 74 -0.43 -9.59 2.51
C ALA A 74 1.05 -9.44 2.91
N ALA A 75 1.33 -8.50 3.80
CA ALA A 75 2.67 -8.22 4.31
C ALA A 75 2.59 -7.36 5.58
N ASN A 76 3.57 -7.51 6.46
CA ASN A 76 3.83 -6.53 7.50
C ASN A 76 4.47 -5.28 6.86
N SER A 77 4.00 -4.07 7.21
CA SER A 77 4.34 -2.83 6.52
C SER A 77 4.90 -1.71 7.41
N GLN A 78 5.00 -1.91 8.72
CA GLN A 78 5.47 -0.87 9.65
C GLN A 78 7.00 -0.79 9.68
N VAL A 79 7.56 0.27 9.06
CA VAL A 79 9.02 0.50 8.98
C VAL A 79 9.67 0.48 10.36
N GLY A 80 9.12 1.20 11.34
CA GLY A 80 9.67 1.27 12.69
C GLY A 80 9.67 -0.07 13.44
N GLU A 81 8.64 -0.91 13.25
CA GLU A 81 8.61 -2.26 13.81
C GLU A 81 9.64 -3.16 13.12
N SER A 82 9.80 -3.04 11.80
CA SER A 82 10.72 -3.86 11.02
C SER A 82 12.17 -3.76 11.51
N MET A 83 12.58 -2.58 12.00
CA MET A 83 13.92 -2.35 12.56
C MET A 83 14.09 -2.98 13.94
N LYS A 84 13.00 -3.22 14.68
CA LYS A 84 13.02 -3.83 16.01
C LYS A 84 12.77 -5.34 15.96
N LYS A 85 12.01 -5.81 14.98
CA LYS A 85 11.60 -7.22 14.82
C LYS A 85 11.86 -7.74 13.41
N PRO A 86 13.11 -7.68 12.89
CA PRO A 86 13.39 -7.99 11.49
C PRO A 86 12.96 -9.41 11.10
N LEU A 87 13.17 -10.40 11.96
CA LEU A 87 12.82 -11.80 11.65
C LEU A 87 11.30 -12.00 11.45
N LYS A 88 10.45 -11.24 12.15
CA LYS A 88 8.99 -11.24 11.88
C LYS A 88 8.70 -10.84 10.44
N TYR A 89 9.42 -9.83 9.91
CA TYR A 89 9.25 -9.35 8.55
C TYR A 89 9.79 -10.33 7.51
N TYR A 90 10.93 -10.96 7.77
CA TYR A 90 11.43 -12.02 6.89
C TYR A 90 10.49 -13.23 6.86
N ASP A 91 10.00 -13.67 8.02
CA ASP A 91 9.09 -14.81 8.11
C ASP A 91 7.77 -14.53 7.36
N ASN A 92 7.09 -13.45 7.72
CA ASN A 92 5.81 -13.14 7.09
C ASN A 92 5.95 -12.73 5.61
N ASN A 93 6.80 -11.73 5.32
CA ASN A 93 6.85 -11.16 3.98
C ASN A 93 7.59 -12.08 3.01
N LEU A 94 8.81 -12.48 3.34
CA LEU A 94 9.64 -13.25 2.41
C LEU A 94 9.27 -14.74 2.39
N CYS A 95 9.20 -15.40 3.56
CA CYS A 95 8.84 -16.83 3.60
C CYS A 95 7.38 -17.04 3.19
N GLY A 96 6.46 -16.17 3.60
CA GLY A 96 5.06 -16.23 3.15
C GLY A 96 4.94 -16.08 1.64
N THR A 97 5.63 -15.11 1.03
CA THR A 97 5.65 -14.95 -0.43
C THR A 97 6.29 -16.15 -1.13
N LYS A 98 7.35 -16.73 -0.56
CA LYS A 98 7.97 -17.96 -1.10
C LYS A 98 6.94 -19.09 -1.12
N THR A 99 6.19 -19.29 -0.04
CA THR A 99 5.15 -20.32 0.05
C THR A 99 4.02 -20.08 -0.95
N LEU A 100 3.59 -18.80 -1.13
CA LEU A 100 2.63 -18.41 -2.15
C LEU A 100 3.11 -18.75 -3.55
N LEU A 101 4.33 -18.36 -3.93
CA LEU A 101 4.88 -18.61 -5.25
C LEU A 101 5.04 -20.10 -5.55
N ASP A 102 5.45 -20.90 -4.57
CA ASP A 102 5.51 -22.36 -4.69
C ASP A 102 4.12 -22.96 -4.98
N SER A 103 3.07 -22.48 -4.28
CA SER A 103 1.70 -22.92 -4.51
C SER A 103 1.17 -22.46 -5.87
N MET A 104 1.41 -21.20 -6.24
CA MET A 104 1.02 -20.66 -7.56
C MET A 104 1.62 -21.47 -8.72
N VAL A 105 2.91 -21.80 -8.64
CA VAL A 105 3.58 -22.62 -9.66
C VAL A 105 2.99 -24.03 -9.72
N ALA A 106 2.74 -24.67 -8.58
CA ALA A 106 2.15 -26.01 -8.50
C ALA A 106 0.75 -26.08 -9.13
N HIS A 107 -0.04 -25.01 -9.02
CA HIS A 107 -1.41 -24.92 -9.54
C HIS A 107 -1.51 -24.18 -10.87
N ASN A 108 -0.37 -23.86 -11.52
CA ASN A 108 -0.31 -23.17 -12.81
C ASN A 108 -1.00 -21.79 -12.82
N VAL A 109 -1.00 -21.09 -11.68
CA VAL A 109 -1.46 -19.70 -11.55
C VAL A 109 -0.24 -18.79 -11.71
N LEU A 110 0.00 -18.29 -12.92
CA LEU A 110 1.25 -17.68 -13.30
C LEU A 110 1.16 -16.16 -13.54
N ARG A 111 0.25 -15.46 -12.87
CA ARG A 111 0.12 -14.00 -12.94
C ARG A 111 -0.03 -13.41 -11.54
N ILE A 112 0.83 -12.43 -11.22
CA ILE A 112 0.79 -11.75 -9.91
C ILE A 112 1.05 -10.25 -10.05
N VAL A 113 0.20 -9.44 -9.44
CA VAL A 113 0.47 -8.03 -9.17
C VAL A 113 0.90 -7.92 -7.71
N PHE A 114 2.06 -7.33 -7.51
CA PHE A 114 2.68 -7.23 -6.20
C PHE A 114 2.68 -5.79 -5.69
N SER A 115 2.08 -5.59 -4.53
CA SER A 115 2.15 -4.36 -3.75
C SER A 115 3.55 -4.21 -3.18
N SER A 116 4.43 -3.54 -3.92
CA SER A 116 5.78 -3.19 -3.50
C SER A 116 5.80 -1.82 -2.79
N THR A 117 6.95 -1.22 -2.66
CA THR A 117 7.12 0.04 -1.93
C THR A 117 8.25 0.88 -2.50
N ALA A 118 8.14 2.18 -2.40
CA ALA A 118 9.25 3.09 -2.65
C ALA A 118 10.39 2.99 -1.61
N ALA A 119 10.17 2.36 -0.46
CA ALA A 119 11.23 2.06 0.51
C ALA A 119 12.33 1.15 -0.05
N THR A 120 12.10 0.50 -1.21
CA THR A 120 13.12 -0.24 -1.96
C THR A 120 14.27 0.63 -2.47
N TYR A 121 14.02 1.94 -2.67
CA TYR A 121 15.05 2.86 -3.18
C TYR A 121 16.01 3.34 -2.09
N GLY A 122 15.59 3.36 -0.80
CA GLY A 122 16.36 3.95 0.28
C GLY A 122 16.47 5.47 0.14
N GLU A 123 17.69 6.02 0.26
CA GLU A 123 17.94 7.44 0.04
C GLU A 123 18.12 7.73 -1.47
N PRO A 124 17.22 8.51 -2.09
CA PRO A 124 17.30 8.77 -3.51
C PRO A 124 18.42 9.75 -3.86
N GLU A 125 19.16 9.47 -4.93
CA GLU A 125 20.17 10.39 -5.49
C GLU A 125 19.54 11.57 -6.25
N ARG A 126 18.28 11.41 -6.64
CA ARG A 126 17.49 12.45 -7.36
C ARG A 126 16.01 12.34 -7.04
N VAL A 127 15.31 13.43 -7.27
CA VAL A 127 13.84 13.53 -7.17
C VAL A 127 13.35 14.24 -8.45
N PRO A 128 12.29 13.74 -9.12
CA PRO A 128 11.51 12.54 -8.79
C PRO A 128 12.26 11.23 -9.10
N ILE A 129 12.01 10.19 -8.30
CA ILE A 129 12.62 8.86 -8.41
C ILE A 129 12.04 8.13 -9.62
N LEU A 130 12.90 7.49 -10.41
CA LEU A 130 12.52 6.66 -11.55
C LEU A 130 12.65 5.15 -11.22
N GLU A 131 11.96 4.30 -11.98
CA GLU A 131 12.04 2.84 -11.81
C GLU A 131 13.43 2.27 -12.13
N THR A 132 14.23 3.01 -12.87
CA THR A 132 15.63 2.66 -13.22
C THR A 132 16.63 3.05 -12.15
N ASP A 133 16.21 3.80 -11.12
CA ASP A 133 17.10 4.25 -10.08
C ASP A 133 17.53 3.09 -9.18
N ARG A 134 18.68 3.26 -8.53
CA ARG A 134 19.27 2.27 -7.64
C ARG A 134 18.30 1.89 -6.53
N THR A 135 18.21 0.61 -6.24
CA THR A 135 17.45 0.08 -5.12
C THR A 135 18.41 -0.36 -4.01
N GLU A 136 18.40 0.37 -2.90
CA GLU A 136 19.25 0.14 -1.74
C GLU A 136 18.50 0.50 -0.46
N PRO A 137 17.61 -0.40 0.00
CA PRO A 137 16.78 -0.15 1.18
C PRO A 137 17.58 0.21 2.42
N THR A 138 17.11 1.18 3.19
CA THR A 138 17.70 1.59 4.47
C THR A 138 17.00 0.98 5.69
N ASN A 139 15.99 0.14 5.47
CA ASN A 139 15.23 -0.52 6.52
C ASN A 139 14.82 -1.94 6.13
N CYS A 140 14.54 -2.77 7.14
CA CYS A 140 14.23 -4.18 6.94
C CYS A 140 12.92 -4.40 6.14
N TYR A 141 11.91 -3.55 6.29
CA TYR A 141 10.69 -3.63 5.49
C TYR A 141 10.99 -3.48 3.99
N GLY A 142 11.71 -2.41 3.62
CA GLY A 142 12.13 -2.18 2.22
C GLY A 142 12.97 -3.33 1.67
N GLU A 143 13.90 -3.87 2.48
CA GLU A 143 14.73 -5.02 2.09
C GLU A 143 13.87 -6.27 1.81
N THR A 144 12.89 -6.58 2.68
CA THR A 144 11.99 -7.73 2.43
C THR A 144 11.19 -7.55 1.15
N LYS A 145 10.66 -6.34 0.87
CA LYS A 145 9.91 -6.04 -0.36
C LYS A 145 10.79 -6.17 -1.61
N LEU A 146 12.01 -5.64 -1.58
CA LEU A 146 12.97 -5.79 -2.69
C LEU A 146 13.36 -7.25 -2.90
N SER A 147 13.55 -8.02 -1.83
CA SER A 147 13.83 -9.46 -1.90
C SER A 147 12.67 -10.24 -2.52
N MET A 148 11.43 -9.86 -2.25
CA MET A 148 10.24 -10.44 -2.89
C MET A 148 10.21 -10.14 -4.40
N GLU A 149 10.53 -8.91 -4.85
CA GLU A 149 10.66 -8.59 -6.28
C GLU A 149 11.74 -9.45 -6.96
N LYS A 150 12.91 -9.58 -6.32
CA LYS A 150 14.01 -10.42 -6.82
C LYS A 150 13.60 -11.90 -6.91
N MET A 151 12.85 -12.41 -5.93
CA MET A 151 12.32 -13.78 -5.95
C MET A 151 11.36 -13.98 -7.14
N MET A 152 10.42 -13.07 -7.36
CA MET A 152 9.49 -13.12 -8.50
C MET A 152 10.23 -13.12 -9.83
N LYS A 153 11.32 -12.35 -9.96
CA LYS A 153 12.18 -12.34 -11.16
C LYS A 153 12.76 -13.73 -11.45
N TRP A 154 13.26 -14.44 -10.44
CA TRP A 154 13.83 -15.77 -10.61
C TRP A 154 12.76 -16.83 -10.89
N VAL A 155 11.59 -16.76 -10.22
CA VAL A 155 10.45 -17.63 -10.49
C VAL A 155 9.91 -17.39 -11.90
N SER A 156 9.90 -16.16 -12.37
CA SER A 156 9.56 -15.83 -13.76
C SER A 156 10.49 -16.50 -14.76
N ALA A 157 11.80 -16.42 -14.53
CA ALA A 157 12.78 -17.05 -15.43
C ALA A 157 12.70 -18.58 -15.47
N ALA A 158 12.38 -19.21 -14.32
CA ALA A 158 12.35 -20.67 -14.18
C ALA A 158 11.00 -21.29 -14.58
N HIS A 159 9.88 -20.61 -14.29
CA HIS A 159 8.53 -21.17 -14.38
C HIS A 159 7.56 -20.35 -15.22
N GLY A 160 8.01 -19.25 -15.84
CA GLY A 160 7.14 -18.41 -16.68
C GLY A 160 6.14 -17.54 -15.92
N LEU A 161 6.34 -17.32 -14.61
CA LEU A 161 5.55 -16.37 -13.82
C LEU A 161 5.61 -14.99 -14.50
N ARG A 162 4.47 -14.32 -14.65
CA ARG A 162 4.40 -12.93 -15.06
C ARG A 162 4.02 -12.07 -13.87
N TYR A 163 4.78 -11.01 -13.62
CA TYR A 163 4.54 -10.15 -12.47
C TYR A 163 4.62 -8.67 -12.81
N VAL A 164 3.85 -7.89 -12.08
CA VAL A 164 4.00 -6.44 -12.01
C VAL A 164 4.22 -6.07 -10.55
N ALA A 165 5.30 -5.32 -10.26
CA ALA A 165 5.54 -4.73 -8.95
C ALA A 165 5.17 -3.24 -9.00
N LEU A 166 4.31 -2.79 -8.08
CA LEU A 166 3.89 -1.39 -7.94
C LEU A 166 4.58 -0.79 -6.72
N ARG A 167 5.48 0.18 -6.95
CA ARG A 167 6.23 0.89 -5.91
C ARG A 167 5.55 2.23 -5.63
N TYR A 168 5.06 2.42 -4.41
CA TYR A 168 4.42 3.65 -3.99
C TYR A 168 4.84 4.06 -2.58
N PHE A 169 4.54 5.29 -2.20
CA PHE A 169 4.91 5.85 -0.91
C PHE A 169 3.75 5.78 0.08
N ASN A 170 3.09 6.90 0.34
CA ASN A 170 2.08 6.98 1.38
C ASN A 170 0.69 6.82 0.77
N ALA A 171 0.10 5.63 0.94
CA ALA A 171 -1.32 5.44 0.69
C ALA A 171 -2.12 6.24 1.71
N CYS A 172 -3.16 6.93 1.27
CA CYS A 172 -3.99 7.79 2.13
C CYS A 172 -5.40 7.96 1.55
N GLY A 173 -6.28 8.60 2.31
CA GLY A 173 -7.68 8.75 1.92
C GLY A 173 -8.54 7.56 2.36
N ALA A 174 -9.78 7.57 1.96
CA ALA A 174 -10.75 6.52 2.21
C ALA A 174 -11.75 6.43 1.05
N GLN A 175 -12.60 5.42 1.06
CA GLN A 175 -13.69 5.37 0.10
C GLN A 175 -14.56 6.64 0.24
N PRO A 176 -14.96 7.31 -0.86
CA PRO A 176 -15.71 8.56 -0.80
C PRO A 176 -17.02 8.51 -0.02
N ASP A 177 -17.64 7.32 0.07
CA ASP A 177 -18.85 7.09 0.88
C ASP A 177 -18.55 6.78 2.35
N ALA A 178 -17.29 6.87 2.78
CA ALA A 178 -16.79 6.55 4.11
C ALA A 178 -17.17 5.15 4.61
N SER A 179 -17.39 4.17 3.72
CA SER A 179 -17.75 2.80 4.08
C SER A 179 -16.55 1.94 4.47
N ILE A 180 -15.37 2.23 3.90
CA ILE A 180 -14.09 1.60 4.23
C ILE A 180 -12.97 2.65 4.24
N GLY A 181 -12.00 2.46 5.12
CA GLY A 181 -10.86 3.36 5.26
C GLY A 181 -9.71 2.74 6.06
N GLU A 182 -8.75 3.57 6.43
CA GLU A 182 -7.55 3.15 7.15
C GLU A 182 -7.86 2.95 8.64
N ALA A 183 -7.45 1.79 9.18
CA ALA A 183 -7.60 1.46 10.60
C ALA A 183 -6.46 0.54 11.07
N HIS A 184 -5.30 1.11 11.32
CA HIS A 184 -4.15 0.36 11.85
C HIS A 184 -4.10 0.40 13.38
N ASN A 185 -3.61 -0.66 14.00
CA ASN A 185 -3.36 -0.71 15.43
C ASN A 185 -2.01 -1.39 15.71
N PRO A 186 -0.98 -0.64 16.19
CA PRO A 186 -0.98 0.81 16.40
C PRO A 186 -0.96 1.60 15.09
N GLU A 187 -1.54 2.80 15.09
CA GLU A 187 -1.44 3.73 13.96
C GLU A 187 -0.11 4.48 13.97
N THR A 188 0.54 4.56 12.81
CA THR A 188 1.86 5.19 12.67
C THR A 188 1.96 6.13 11.47
N HIS A 189 0.94 6.16 10.60
CA HIS A 189 0.92 7.01 9.42
C HIS A 189 0.51 8.45 9.75
N LEU A 190 1.12 9.41 9.05
CA LEU A 190 0.99 10.82 9.36
C LEU A 190 -0.46 11.31 9.31
N LEU A 191 -1.18 11.02 8.21
CA LEU A 191 -2.53 11.55 8.01
C LEU A 191 -3.53 11.07 9.05
N PRO A 192 -3.67 9.76 9.36
CA PRO A 192 -4.51 9.32 10.47
C PRO A 192 -4.11 9.93 11.81
N LEU A 193 -2.81 10.06 12.11
CA LEU A 193 -2.35 10.68 13.36
C LEU A 193 -2.74 12.16 13.45
N ILE A 194 -2.72 12.90 12.34
CA ILE A 194 -3.23 14.28 12.27
C ILE A 194 -4.73 14.30 12.58
N LEU A 195 -5.50 13.39 11.98
CA LEU A 195 -6.95 13.34 12.12
C LEU A 195 -7.43 12.83 13.50
N GLN A 196 -6.57 12.13 14.25
CA GLN A 196 -6.82 11.81 15.67
C GLN A 196 -6.91 13.07 16.55
N VAL A 197 -6.31 14.19 16.14
CA VAL A 197 -6.38 15.43 16.92
C VAL A 197 -7.79 16.03 16.92
N PRO A 198 -8.44 16.30 15.78
CA PRO A 198 -9.84 16.78 15.76
C PRO A 198 -10.84 15.75 16.27
N ASN A 199 -10.50 14.45 16.29
CA ASN A 199 -11.32 13.40 16.93
C ASN A 199 -11.14 13.33 18.46
N GLY A 200 -10.30 14.19 19.05
CA GLY A 200 -10.07 14.21 20.50
C GLY A 200 -9.24 13.04 21.06
N GLN A 201 -8.61 12.26 20.20
CA GLN A 201 -7.80 11.09 20.57
C GLN A 201 -6.33 11.44 20.82
N ARG A 202 -5.92 12.65 20.41
CA ARG A 202 -4.56 13.16 20.53
C ARG A 202 -4.60 14.68 20.78
N GLU A 203 -3.72 15.19 21.65
CA GLU A 203 -3.65 16.62 21.96
C GLU A 203 -2.98 17.45 20.85
N ALA A 204 -1.95 16.92 20.22
CA ALA A 204 -1.17 17.60 19.20
C ALA A 204 -0.48 16.60 18.25
N ILE A 205 -0.12 17.06 17.06
CA ILE A 205 0.72 16.31 16.13
C ILE A 205 2.19 16.71 16.26
N SER A 206 3.13 15.77 16.12
CA SER A 206 4.56 16.04 16.10
C SER A 206 5.08 16.25 14.67
N ILE A 207 5.87 17.30 14.46
CA ILE A 207 6.63 17.57 13.24
C ILE A 207 8.10 17.18 13.55
N PHE A 208 8.60 16.13 12.89
CA PHE A 208 9.96 15.63 13.14
C PHE A 208 10.98 16.34 12.26
N GLY A 209 11.55 17.43 12.78
CA GLY A 209 12.48 18.33 12.11
C GLY A 209 11.77 19.42 11.30
N ASP A 210 12.29 20.63 11.38
CA ASP A 210 11.84 21.82 10.64
C ASP A 210 13.01 22.58 9.99
N ASP A 211 14.14 21.91 9.84
CA ASP A 211 15.38 22.42 9.31
C ASP A 211 15.89 21.64 8.08
N TYR A 212 14.99 20.87 7.40
CA TYR A 212 15.32 20.21 6.14
C TYR A 212 15.50 21.21 5.00
N PRO A 213 16.31 20.90 3.95
CA PRO A 213 16.48 21.75 2.77
C PRO A 213 15.24 21.68 1.85
N THR A 214 14.10 22.10 2.37
CA THR A 214 12.80 22.16 1.73
C THR A 214 12.19 23.56 1.93
N PRO A 215 11.19 23.98 1.16
CA PRO A 215 10.66 25.37 1.23
C PRO A 215 10.19 25.81 2.61
N ASP A 216 9.62 24.89 3.42
CA ASP A 216 9.10 25.17 4.77
C ASP A 216 9.88 24.49 5.90
N GLY A 217 10.99 23.85 5.55
CA GLY A 217 11.86 23.15 6.49
C GLY A 217 11.39 21.75 6.90
N THR A 218 10.21 21.28 6.46
CA THR A 218 9.70 19.96 6.80
C THR A 218 9.83 18.97 5.65
N CYS A 219 9.82 17.65 5.95
CA CYS A 219 9.94 16.61 4.93
C CYS A 219 8.82 16.69 3.90
N ILE A 220 9.15 16.42 2.63
CA ILE A 220 8.19 16.29 1.54
C ILE A 220 7.99 14.82 1.21
N ARG A 221 6.73 14.40 1.11
CA ARG A 221 6.33 13.02 0.78
C ARG A 221 5.30 13.01 -0.34
N ASP A 222 5.29 11.92 -1.09
CA ASP A 222 4.28 11.64 -2.09
C ASP A 222 3.10 10.92 -1.42
N TYR A 223 1.89 11.49 -1.57
CA TYR A 223 0.65 10.95 -1.03
C TYR A 223 -0.25 10.52 -2.18
N ILE A 224 -0.76 9.29 -2.11
CA ILE A 224 -1.59 8.72 -3.17
C ILE A 224 -2.89 8.24 -2.56
N HIS A 225 -3.99 8.67 -3.17
CA HIS A 225 -5.30 8.23 -2.73
C HIS A 225 -5.46 6.71 -2.91
N VAL A 226 -5.99 6.05 -1.90
CA VAL A 226 -6.13 4.59 -1.88
C VAL A 226 -6.99 4.04 -3.03
N CYS A 227 -7.99 4.80 -3.50
CA CYS A 227 -8.80 4.44 -4.67
C CYS A 227 -7.99 4.49 -5.97
N ASP A 228 -7.08 5.45 -6.12
CA ASP A 228 -6.18 5.52 -7.28
C ASP A 228 -5.14 4.39 -7.26
N LEU A 229 -4.68 3.99 -6.06
CA LEU A 229 -3.87 2.78 -5.90
C LEU A 229 -4.64 1.53 -6.28
N ALA A 230 -5.89 1.38 -5.86
CA ALA A 230 -6.75 0.26 -6.23
C ALA A 230 -6.90 0.16 -7.76
N GLN A 231 -7.15 1.29 -8.43
CA GLN A 231 -7.22 1.34 -9.89
C GLN A 231 -5.90 0.92 -10.54
N ALA A 232 -4.74 1.38 -10.03
CA ALA A 232 -3.44 0.99 -10.56
C ALA A 232 -3.19 -0.52 -10.46
N HIS A 233 -3.61 -1.17 -9.38
CA HIS A 233 -3.51 -2.62 -9.21
C HIS A 233 -4.39 -3.37 -10.23
N ILE A 234 -5.60 -2.88 -10.50
CA ILE A 234 -6.50 -3.46 -11.52
C ILE A 234 -5.88 -3.31 -12.91
N LEU A 235 -5.42 -2.12 -13.28
CA LEU A 235 -4.76 -1.89 -14.57
C LEU A 235 -3.50 -2.75 -14.74
N ALA A 236 -2.72 -2.96 -13.69
CA ALA A 236 -1.55 -3.83 -13.69
C ALA A 236 -1.94 -5.31 -13.90
N LEU A 237 -3.05 -5.75 -13.30
CA LEU A 237 -3.58 -7.09 -13.54
C LEU A 237 -4.08 -7.25 -14.99
N ASP A 238 -4.85 -6.29 -15.50
CA ASP A 238 -5.34 -6.30 -16.88
C ASP A 238 -4.19 -6.28 -17.90
N TYR A 239 -3.10 -5.55 -17.60
CA TYR A 239 -1.85 -5.57 -18.36
C TYR A 239 -1.26 -6.99 -18.45
N LEU A 240 -1.22 -7.74 -17.33
CA LEU A 240 -0.76 -9.14 -17.32
C LEU A 240 -1.74 -10.08 -18.04
N LEU A 241 -3.04 -9.89 -17.87
CA LEU A 241 -4.07 -10.69 -18.53
C LEU A 241 -4.06 -10.50 -20.06
N ALA A 242 -3.73 -9.32 -20.53
CA ALA A 242 -3.52 -9.02 -21.95
C ALA A 242 -2.26 -9.69 -22.55
N GLY A 243 -1.49 -10.44 -21.75
CA GLY A 243 -0.33 -11.20 -22.22
C GLY A 243 0.99 -10.44 -22.15
N ASN A 244 1.03 -9.25 -21.58
CA ASN A 244 2.25 -8.47 -21.41
C ASN A 244 3.23 -9.12 -20.40
N GLY A 245 4.50 -8.74 -20.50
CA GLY A 245 5.58 -9.28 -19.68
C GLY A 245 5.74 -8.59 -18.33
N ASN A 246 6.78 -8.99 -17.61
CA ASN A 246 7.12 -8.45 -16.30
C ASN A 246 7.40 -6.94 -16.33
N ASN A 247 6.98 -6.24 -15.30
CA ASN A 247 7.27 -4.82 -15.19
C ASN A 247 7.34 -4.35 -13.72
N VAL A 248 7.92 -3.16 -13.54
CA VAL A 248 7.89 -2.41 -12.29
C VAL A 248 7.38 -1.02 -12.63
N PHE A 249 6.46 -0.49 -11.83
CA PHE A 249 5.93 0.87 -11.99
C PHE A 249 5.97 1.60 -10.66
N ASN A 250 6.42 2.84 -10.71
CA ASN A 250 6.24 3.79 -9.63
C ASN A 250 4.84 4.39 -9.70
N LEU A 251 4.23 4.57 -8.54
CA LEU A 251 2.96 5.28 -8.39
C LEU A 251 3.18 6.45 -7.44
N GLY A 252 2.92 7.64 -7.91
CA GLY A 252 3.06 8.89 -7.18
C GLY A 252 2.24 9.99 -7.85
N ASN A 253 1.94 11.07 -7.12
CA ASN A 253 1.34 12.26 -7.71
C ASN A 253 2.39 13.12 -8.45
N GLY A 254 3.68 12.90 -8.18
CA GLY A 254 4.81 13.55 -8.83
C GLY A 254 5.12 14.95 -8.32
N VAL A 255 4.36 15.47 -7.37
CA VAL A 255 4.55 16.82 -6.79
C VAL A 255 5.07 16.71 -5.36
N GLY A 256 4.47 15.84 -4.55
CA GLY A 256 4.72 15.71 -3.11
C GLY A 256 4.12 16.86 -2.30
N PHE A 257 3.93 16.62 -1.01
CA PHE A 257 3.45 17.63 -0.07
C PHE A 257 4.31 17.59 1.20
N SER A 258 4.58 18.75 1.77
CA SER A 258 5.31 18.87 3.02
C SER A 258 4.43 18.47 4.22
N VAL A 259 5.06 18.12 5.33
CA VAL A 259 4.32 17.83 6.58
C VAL A 259 3.48 19.03 7.02
N ARG A 260 3.99 20.28 6.84
CA ARG A 260 3.22 21.48 7.18
C ARG A 260 2.03 21.66 6.25
N GLU A 261 2.18 21.48 4.93
CA GLU A 261 1.08 21.57 3.97
C GLU A 261 -0.05 20.58 4.32
N VAL A 262 0.31 19.34 4.70
CA VAL A 262 -0.69 18.34 5.13
C VAL A 262 -1.42 18.79 6.39
N ILE A 263 -0.72 19.35 7.38
CA ILE A 263 -1.34 19.83 8.62
C ILE A 263 -2.25 21.05 8.33
N GLU A 264 -1.80 22.03 7.54
CA GLU A 264 -2.60 23.20 7.20
C GLU A 264 -3.86 22.82 6.41
N THR A 265 -3.73 21.95 5.43
CA THR A 265 -4.90 21.45 4.69
C THR A 265 -5.86 20.68 5.59
N ALA A 266 -5.35 19.91 6.55
CA ALA A 266 -6.18 19.21 7.52
C ALA A 266 -6.93 20.19 8.47
N ARG A 267 -6.30 21.30 8.85
CA ARG A 267 -6.96 22.39 9.59
C ARG A 267 -8.14 22.98 8.83
N GLU A 268 -7.93 23.25 7.55
CA GLU A 268 -8.99 23.79 6.68
C GLU A 268 -10.14 22.80 6.49
N VAL A 269 -9.82 21.52 6.25
CA VAL A 269 -10.84 20.46 6.02
C VAL A 269 -11.64 20.16 7.28
N THR A 270 -11.00 20.08 8.44
CA THR A 270 -11.65 19.69 9.70
C THR A 270 -12.27 20.87 10.43
N GLY A 271 -11.86 22.10 10.14
CA GLY A 271 -12.18 23.30 10.91
C GLY A 271 -11.57 23.33 12.32
N HIS A 272 -10.60 22.44 12.61
CA HIS A 272 -9.96 22.31 13.93
C HIS A 272 -8.53 22.91 13.88
N PRO A 273 -8.08 23.60 14.95
CA PRO A 273 -6.77 24.26 14.95
C PRO A 273 -5.56 23.31 14.90
N ILE A 274 -5.74 22.03 15.15
CA ILE A 274 -4.71 20.96 15.13
C ILE A 274 -3.36 21.46 15.64
N PRO A 275 -3.14 21.54 16.96
CA PRO A 275 -1.87 21.96 17.53
C PRO A 275 -0.73 21.07 17.03
N ALA A 276 0.41 21.68 16.70
CA ALA A 276 1.59 20.97 16.21
C ALA A 276 2.82 21.34 17.05
N LYS A 277 3.66 20.34 17.35
CA LYS A 277 4.93 20.52 18.10
C LYS A 277 6.09 20.06 17.23
N VAL A 278 7.14 20.87 17.17
CA VAL A 278 8.39 20.46 16.49
C VAL A 278 9.20 19.58 17.43
N GLU A 279 9.61 18.44 16.92
CA GLU A 279 10.47 17.46 17.58
C GLU A 279 11.78 17.28 16.79
N PRO A 280 12.84 16.75 17.38
CA PRO A 280 14.07 16.44 16.64
C PRO A 280 13.81 15.55 15.42
N ARG A 281 14.64 15.67 14.37
CA ARG A 281 14.57 14.81 13.19
C ARG A 281 14.61 13.33 13.57
N ARG A 282 13.85 12.52 12.86
CA ARG A 282 14.02 11.06 12.90
C ARG A 282 15.29 10.67 12.15
N ALA A 283 16.08 9.78 12.71
CA ALA A 283 17.27 9.26 12.03
C ALA A 283 16.86 8.53 10.74
N GLY A 284 17.52 8.86 9.63
CA GLY A 284 17.29 8.22 8.33
C GLY A 284 16.07 8.72 7.55
N ASP A 285 15.42 9.81 7.98
CA ASP A 285 14.34 10.43 7.20
C ASP A 285 14.91 11.32 6.08
N PRO A 286 14.74 10.98 4.78
CA PRO A 286 15.15 11.85 3.68
C PRO A 286 14.31 13.13 3.63
N ALA A 287 14.92 14.22 3.15
CA ALA A 287 14.22 15.50 2.98
C ALA A 287 13.02 15.38 2.02
N GLN A 288 13.18 14.65 0.92
CA GLN A 288 12.16 14.50 -0.11
C GLN A 288 12.08 13.06 -0.62
N LEU A 289 10.86 12.55 -0.75
CA LEU A 289 10.56 11.26 -1.38
C LEU A 289 9.36 11.44 -2.31
N ILE A 290 9.63 11.60 -3.61
CA ILE A 290 8.63 11.81 -4.66
C ILE A 290 8.97 10.90 -5.83
N ALA A 291 7.98 10.17 -6.35
CA ALA A 291 8.16 9.28 -7.48
C ALA A 291 7.65 9.89 -8.79
N SER A 292 8.34 9.57 -9.89
CA SER A 292 7.76 9.77 -11.22
C SER A 292 6.80 8.62 -11.54
N SER A 293 5.58 8.93 -11.90
CA SER A 293 4.57 7.96 -12.36
C SER A 293 4.35 7.96 -13.88
N GLU A 294 5.23 8.63 -14.63
CA GLU A 294 5.08 8.77 -16.08
C GLU A 294 5.04 7.43 -16.83
N LYS A 295 5.78 6.44 -16.35
CA LYS A 295 5.75 5.08 -16.90
C LYS A 295 4.40 4.39 -16.64
N ALA A 296 3.84 4.51 -15.45
CA ALA A 296 2.51 3.96 -15.15
C ALA A 296 1.42 4.65 -15.99
N LYS A 297 1.49 5.97 -16.15
CA LYS A 297 0.57 6.74 -17.00
C LYS A 297 0.65 6.32 -18.47
N SER A 298 1.86 6.20 -19.02
CA SER A 298 2.07 5.89 -20.44
C SER A 298 1.81 4.43 -20.80
N VAL A 299 2.15 3.47 -19.93
CA VAL A 299 2.09 2.03 -20.22
C VAL A 299 0.78 1.40 -19.73
N LEU A 300 0.34 1.73 -18.50
CA LEU A 300 -0.91 1.20 -17.95
C LEU A 300 -2.12 2.08 -18.28
N GLY A 301 -1.90 3.31 -18.76
CA GLY A 301 -2.97 4.30 -18.91
C GLY A 301 -3.51 4.80 -17.57
N TRP A 302 -2.73 4.67 -16.48
CA TRP A 302 -3.14 5.10 -15.15
C TRP A 302 -3.39 6.60 -15.08
N LYS A 303 -4.54 6.99 -14.56
CA LYS A 303 -4.97 8.39 -14.42
C LYS A 303 -5.54 8.57 -13.02
N PRO A 304 -4.74 9.04 -12.05
CA PRO A 304 -5.27 9.32 -10.72
C PRO A 304 -6.40 10.35 -10.80
N GLN A 305 -7.43 10.15 -9.99
CA GLN A 305 -8.63 10.99 -9.95
C GLN A 305 -8.72 11.82 -8.66
N TYR A 306 -7.94 11.46 -7.66
CA TYR A 306 -7.91 12.06 -6.33
C TYR A 306 -6.51 12.60 -6.05
N ASP A 307 -5.97 13.45 -6.95
CA ASP A 307 -4.58 13.90 -6.90
C ASP A 307 -4.36 15.18 -6.07
N ASP A 308 -5.43 15.84 -5.63
CA ASP A 308 -5.35 16.99 -4.76
C ASP A 308 -5.40 16.63 -3.27
N LEU A 309 -4.54 17.29 -2.47
CA LEU A 309 -4.38 17.01 -1.05
C LEU A 309 -5.67 17.22 -0.24
N ARG A 310 -6.49 18.22 -0.61
CA ARG A 310 -7.75 18.51 0.10
C ARG A 310 -8.74 17.34 -0.04
N THR A 311 -8.92 16.80 -1.23
CA THR A 311 -9.79 15.65 -1.48
C THR A 311 -9.29 14.40 -0.75
N ILE A 312 -7.97 14.15 -0.78
CA ILE A 312 -7.35 13.05 -0.02
C ILE A 312 -7.70 13.16 1.48
N ILE A 313 -7.49 14.35 2.07
CA ILE A 313 -7.74 14.58 3.49
C ILE A 313 -9.25 14.55 3.79
N GLN A 314 -10.09 15.06 2.91
CA GLN A 314 -11.54 15.08 3.10
C GLN A 314 -12.10 13.65 3.22
N THR A 315 -11.74 12.76 2.29
CA THR A 315 -12.22 11.37 2.35
C THR A 315 -11.71 10.63 3.58
N ALA A 316 -10.44 10.86 3.96
CA ALA A 316 -9.89 10.32 5.20
C ALA A 316 -10.64 10.86 6.44
N TRP A 317 -10.94 12.17 6.47
CA TRP A 317 -11.66 12.78 7.58
C TRP A 317 -13.09 12.25 7.71
N ASP A 318 -13.82 12.10 6.61
CA ASP A 318 -15.18 11.57 6.62
C ASP A 318 -15.22 10.15 7.19
N TRP A 319 -14.22 9.30 6.84
CA TRP A 319 -14.04 7.99 7.43
C TRP A 319 -13.72 8.07 8.94
N HIS A 320 -12.65 8.78 9.33
CA HIS A 320 -12.20 8.81 10.73
C HIS A 320 -13.21 9.48 11.66
N ARG A 321 -13.98 10.46 11.17
CA ARG A 321 -15.04 11.11 11.94
C ARG A 321 -16.20 10.16 12.21
N SER A 322 -16.58 9.34 11.23
CA SER A 322 -17.66 8.35 11.37
C SER A 322 -17.23 7.06 12.07
N HIS A 323 -15.92 6.75 12.02
CA HIS A 323 -15.32 5.55 12.59
C HIS A 323 -14.09 5.91 13.47
N PRO A 324 -14.30 6.63 14.59
CA PRO A 324 -13.19 7.13 15.41
C PRO A 324 -12.30 6.00 15.98
N HIS A 325 -12.85 4.79 16.12
CA HIS A 325 -12.12 3.61 16.59
C HIS A 325 -11.86 2.57 15.50
N GLY A 326 -12.01 2.96 14.23
CA GLY A 326 -11.89 2.07 13.09
C GLY A 326 -13.10 1.15 12.93
N TYR A 327 -12.85 -0.08 12.47
CA TYR A 327 -13.91 -1.09 12.33
C TYR A 327 -14.31 -1.64 13.70
N GLU A 328 -15.60 -1.84 13.91
CA GLU A 328 -16.11 -2.59 15.06
C GLU A 328 -15.56 -4.05 14.98
N LYS A 329 -15.17 -4.58 16.14
CA LYS A 329 -14.63 -5.94 16.25
C LYS A 329 -15.74 -6.97 16.36
#